data_2953df6193e4928a98838e7f7b84f230
#
_entry.id   2953df6193e4928a98838e7f7b84f230
#
_cell.length_a   1.000
_cell.length_b   1.000
_cell.length_c   1.000
_cell.angle_alpha   90.00
_cell.angle_beta   90.00
_cell.angle_gamma   90.00
#
_symmetry.space_group_name_H-M   'P 1'
#
loop_
_entity.id
_entity.type
_entity.pdbx_description
1 polymer ?
#
loop_
_entity_poly.entity_id
_entity_poly.type
_entity_poly.pdbx_seq_one_letter_code
_entity_poly.pdbx_strand_id
1 'polypeptide(L)'
;RGGILRACAETASENAVDGLFAPLFWMAAGCLLWRLNPAAPGPLALAWMFKASSTLDSMLGYRTGRLRWLGTAGARLDDLLTWLPCRLVMVSLPRVSAPWHRWSALMRAAQQDGAPDPSPNAGRSEAIYAHCAGVRLGGRNRYGATWVEKPLLAADQPEPNRQAIETILKLTIRLQLLWIVLLGLTQ
;
A
#
# COMPACT_ATOMS: atom_id res chain seq x y z
N ARG A 1 -3.70 -24.87 1.02
CA ARG A 1 -2.36 -24.22 1.10
C ARG A 1 -2.27 -22.98 0.20
N GLY A 2 -2.80 -23.02 -1.04
CA GLY A 2 -2.73 -21.89 -1.96
C GLY A 2 -3.41 -20.60 -1.45
N GLY A 3 -4.58 -20.70 -0.85
CA GLY A 3 -5.30 -19.54 -0.28
C GLY A 3 -4.55 -18.82 0.83
N ILE A 4 -3.76 -19.55 1.66
CA ILE A 4 -2.95 -18.93 2.72
C ILE A 4 -1.79 -18.13 2.09
N LEU A 5 -1.10 -18.70 1.10
CA LEU A 5 0.01 -18.01 0.43
C LEU A 5 -0.47 -16.74 -0.29
N ARG A 6 -1.65 -16.80 -0.93
CA ARG A 6 -2.27 -15.62 -1.54
C ARG A 6 -2.61 -14.55 -0.51
N ALA A 7 -3.29 -14.92 0.58
CA ALA A 7 -3.59 -13.99 1.67
C ALA A 7 -2.32 -13.35 2.26
N CYS A 8 -1.24 -14.13 2.46
CA CYS A 8 0.04 -13.58 2.90
C CYS A 8 0.63 -12.59 1.89
N ALA A 9 0.57 -12.88 0.60
CA ALA A 9 1.10 -12.00 -0.44
C ALA A 9 0.29 -10.69 -0.55
N GLU A 10 -1.05 -10.78 -0.53
CA GLU A 10 -1.95 -9.62 -0.50
C GLU A 10 -1.69 -8.76 0.74
N THR A 11 -1.67 -9.35 1.93
CA THR A 11 -1.40 -8.65 3.19
C THR A 11 -0.02 -7.99 3.20
N ALA A 12 1.02 -8.67 2.68
CA ALA A 12 2.37 -8.10 2.59
C ALA A 12 2.41 -6.89 1.65
N SER A 13 1.68 -6.93 0.53
CA SER A 13 1.62 -5.85 -0.46
C SER A 13 0.86 -4.63 0.06
N GLU A 14 -0.29 -4.84 0.69
CA GLU A 14 -1.13 -3.79 1.28
C GLU A 14 -0.42 -3.14 2.46
N ASN A 15 0.03 -3.94 3.43
CA ASN A 15 0.71 -3.42 4.63
C ASN A 15 2.08 -2.78 4.34
N ALA A 16 2.71 -3.06 3.20
CA ALA A 16 3.91 -2.32 2.81
C ALA A 16 3.60 -0.83 2.64
N VAL A 17 2.45 -0.47 2.04
CA VAL A 17 2.06 0.93 1.89
C VAL A 17 1.59 1.50 3.23
N ASP A 18 0.62 0.88 3.88
CA ASP A 18 -0.05 1.43 5.06
C ASP A 18 0.80 1.35 6.33
N GLY A 19 1.63 0.31 6.45
CA GLY A 19 2.46 0.06 7.63
C GLY A 19 3.87 0.65 7.54
N LEU A 20 4.37 0.97 6.33
CA LEU A 20 5.76 1.38 6.15
C LEU A 20 5.90 2.67 5.33
N PHE A 21 5.42 2.70 4.08
CA PHE A 21 5.68 3.83 3.19
C PHE A 21 4.86 5.07 3.54
N ALA A 22 3.60 4.92 3.95
CA ALA A 22 2.80 6.06 4.35
C ALA A 22 3.30 6.70 5.66
N PRO A 23 3.61 5.97 6.73
CA PRO A 23 4.29 6.57 7.90
C PRO A 23 5.60 7.26 7.53
N LEU A 24 6.45 6.64 6.71
CA LEU A 24 7.72 7.22 6.27
C LEU A 24 7.51 8.52 5.47
N PHE A 25 6.52 8.55 4.58
CA PHE A 25 6.14 9.76 3.85
C PHE A 25 5.73 10.89 4.79
N TRP A 26 4.88 10.62 5.77
CA TRP A 26 4.42 11.62 6.71
C TRP A 26 5.52 12.10 7.66
N MET A 27 6.47 11.22 8.03
CA MET A 27 7.70 11.64 8.72
C MET A 27 8.51 12.62 7.87
N ALA A 28 8.70 12.33 6.60
CA ALA A 28 9.42 13.21 5.68
C ALA A 28 8.73 14.56 5.50
N ALA A 29 7.40 14.56 5.37
CA ALA A 29 6.60 15.78 5.33
C ALA A 29 6.78 16.62 6.62
N GLY A 30 6.81 15.97 7.78
CA GLY A 30 7.08 16.63 9.06
C GLY A 30 8.49 17.22 9.16
N CYS A 31 9.50 16.53 8.64
CA CYS A 31 10.86 17.09 8.54
C CYS A 31 10.89 18.36 7.68
N LEU A 32 10.23 18.30 6.51
CA LEU A 32 10.14 19.46 5.62
C LEU A 32 9.40 20.64 6.29
N LEU A 33 8.29 20.39 6.96
CA LEU A 33 7.55 21.41 7.69
C LEU A 33 8.40 22.06 8.80
N TRP A 34 9.16 21.28 9.54
CA TRP A 34 10.05 21.82 10.58
C TRP A 34 11.16 22.71 10.03
N ARG A 35 11.68 22.38 8.85
CA ARG A 35 12.67 23.25 8.18
C ARG A 35 12.08 24.59 7.79
N LEU A 36 10.81 24.61 7.38
CA LEU A 36 10.11 25.84 6.98
C LEU A 36 9.62 26.65 8.20
N ASN A 37 9.14 25.97 9.22
CA ASN A 37 8.65 26.58 10.46
C ASN A 37 8.87 25.61 11.64
N PRO A 38 9.80 25.92 12.57
CA PRO A 38 10.06 25.08 13.75
C PRO A 38 8.87 24.93 14.72
N ALA A 39 7.85 25.76 14.61
CA ALA A 39 6.62 25.63 15.39
C ALA A 39 5.59 24.67 14.76
N ALA A 40 5.83 24.20 13.53
CA ALA A 40 4.96 23.23 12.85
C ALA A 40 5.03 21.85 13.48
N PRO A 41 4.03 20.98 13.26
CA PRO A 41 4.10 19.58 13.67
C PRO A 41 5.30 18.88 13.06
N GLY A 42 6.11 18.23 13.90
CA GLY A 42 7.31 17.54 13.47
C GLY A 42 7.07 16.14 12.90
N PRO A 43 8.15 15.45 12.48
CA PRO A 43 8.06 14.15 11.80
C PRO A 43 7.32 13.11 12.64
N LEU A 44 7.59 13.02 13.92
CA LEU A 44 6.94 12.05 14.79
C LEU A 44 5.44 12.35 14.95
N ALA A 45 5.06 13.62 15.06
CA ALA A 45 3.66 14.03 15.19
C ALA A 45 2.85 13.64 13.94
N LEU A 46 3.38 13.88 12.72
CA LEU A 46 2.71 13.51 11.49
C LEU A 46 2.65 11.99 11.26
N ALA A 47 3.70 11.25 11.63
CA ALA A 47 3.68 9.79 11.58
C ALA A 47 2.62 9.21 12.54
N TRP A 48 2.52 9.73 13.75
CA TRP A 48 1.50 9.31 14.71
C TRP A 48 0.09 9.71 14.30
N MET A 49 -0.09 10.88 13.73
CA MET A 49 -1.37 11.31 13.15
C MET A 49 -1.85 10.31 12.09
N PHE A 50 -0.97 9.96 11.14
CA PHE A 50 -1.28 8.94 10.14
C PHE A 50 -1.62 7.60 10.80
N LYS A 51 -0.77 7.12 11.72
CA LYS A 51 -0.99 5.83 12.37
C LYS A 51 -2.27 5.78 13.20
N ALA A 52 -2.64 6.86 13.84
CA ALA A 52 -3.91 6.97 14.55
C ALA A 52 -5.10 6.85 13.58
N SER A 53 -5.05 7.53 12.42
CA SER A 53 -6.08 7.44 11.39
C SER A 53 -6.23 6.00 10.85
N SER A 54 -5.13 5.37 10.48
CA SER A 54 -5.09 3.98 10.00
C SER A 54 -5.59 2.98 11.05
N THR A 55 -5.29 3.23 12.32
CA THR A 55 -5.81 2.40 13.42
C THR A 55 -7.30 2.59 13.63
N LEU A 56 -7.80 3.84 13.53
CA LEU A 56 -9.24 4.11 13.59
C LEU A 56 -10.00 3.40 12.48
N ASP A 57 -9.49 3.41 11.26
CA ASP A 57 -10.09 2.66 10.15
C ASP A 57 -10.09 1.15 10.44
N SER A 58 -8.98 0.58 10.84
CA SER A 58 -8.85 -0.85 11.13
C SER A 58 -9.79 -1.31 12.26
N MET A 59 -10.05 -0.46 13.26
CA MET A 59 -10.88 -0.81 14.42
C MET A 59 -12.36 -0.45 14.25
N LEU A 60 -12.66 0.63 13.56
CA LEU A 60 -14.00 1.21 13.46
C LEU A 60 -14.53 1.32 12.03
N GLY A 61 -13.71 1.01 11.02
CA GLY A 61 -14.04 1.15 9.59
C GLY A 61 -15.19 0.26 9.09
N TYR A 62 -15.79 -0.52 9.98
CA TYR A 62 -16.98 -1.31 9.68
C TYR A 62 -18.18 -0.40 9.44
N ARG A 63 -18.62 -0.29 8.18
CA ARG A 63 -19.74 0.56 7.74
C ARG A 63 -21.11 -0.01 8.14
N THR A 64 -21.20 -0.68 9.32
CA THR A 64 -22.41 -1.33 9.83
C THR A 64 -22.73 -0.90 11.25
N GLY A 65 -24.01 -0.97 11.64
CA GLY A 65 -24.47 -0.69 12.98
C GLY A 65 -24.40 0.80 13.40
N ARG A 66 -24.32 1.03 14.70
CA ARG A 66 -24.37 2.40 15.31
C ARG A 66 -23.14 3.26 14.93
N LEU A 67 -22.00 2.64 14.66
CA LEU A 67 -20.74 3.33 14.35
C LEU A 67 -20.53 3.59 12.84
N ARG A 68 -21.52 3.32 12.01
CA ARG A 68 -21.45 3.44 10.55
C ARG A 68 -20.84 4.77 10.07
N TRP A 69 -21.28 5.89 10.65
CA TRP A 69 -20.79 7.21 10.23
C TRP A 69 -19.35 7.47 10.67
N LEU A 70 -19.01 7.08 11.90
CA LEU A 70 -17.64 7.21 12.43
C LEU A 70 -16.68 6.31 11.63
N GLY A 71 -17.07 5.06 11.35
CA GLY A 71 -16.29 4.16 10.52
C GLY A 71 -16.11 4.67 9.09
N THR A 72 -17.15 5.27 8.50
CA THR A 72 -17.04 5.89 7.17
C THR A 72 -16.09 7.10 7.17
N ALA A 73 -16.10 7.92 8.22
CA ALA A 73 -15.19 9.06 8.35
C ALA A 73 -13.74 8.59 8.50
N GLY A 74 -13.49 7.58 9.35
CA GLY A 74 -12.17 6.96 9.54
C GLY A 74 -11.61 6.41 8.25
N ALA A 75 -12.40 5.58 7.54
CA ALA A 75 -11.99 4.97 6.27
C ALA A 75 -11.66 6.03 5.19
N ARG A 76 -12.45 7.10 5.08
CA ARG A 76 -12.16 8.18 4.12
C ARG A 76 -10.91 8.98 4.48
N LEU A 77 -10.68 9.21 5.77
CA LEU A 77 -9.49 9.91 6.24
C LEU A 77 -8.24 9.08 5.95
N ASP A 78 -8.28 7.77 6.24
CA ASP A 78 -7.19 6.85 5.92
C ASP A 78 -6.93 6.80 4.40
N ASP A 79 -7.97 6.64 3.60
CA ASP A 79 -7.88 6.68 2.15
C ASP A 79 -7.22 7.97 1.62
N LEU A 80 -7.56 9.13 2.20
CA LEU A 80 -7.00 10.42 1.82
C LEU A 80 -5.51 10.51 2.20
N LEU A 81 -5.17 10.12 3.42
CA LEU A 81 -3.78 10.19 3.92
C LEU A 81 -2.86 9.17 3.25
N THR A 82 -3.39 8.04 2.81
CA THR A 82 -2.65 7.00 2.08
C THR A 82 -2.57 7.28 0.58
N TRP A 83 -3.41 8.18 0.04
CA TRP A 83 -3.53 8.39 -1.40
C TRP A 83 -2.21 8.76 -2.06
N LEU A 84 -1.51 9.78 -1.57
CA LEU A 84 -0.23 10.22 -2.15
C LEU A 84 0.90 9.21 -1.91
N PRO A 85 1.11 8.67 -0.69
CA PRO A 85 2.07 7.58 -0.47
C PRO A 85 1.90 6.40 -1.42
N CYS A 86 0.67 5.93 -1.61
CA CYS A 86 0.38 4.83 -2.54
C CYS A 86 0.82 5.15 -3.97
N ARG A 87 0.55 6.36 -4.48
CA ARG A 87 1.00 6.80 -5.84
C ARG A 87 2.51 6.88 -5.95
N LEU A 88 3.17 7.34 -4.91
CA LEU A 88 4.64 7.37 -4.88
C LEU A 88 5.22 5.95 -4.90
N VAL A 89 4.63 4.99 -4.19
CA VAL A 89 5.00 3.57 -4.28
C VAL A 89 4.77 3.04 -5.69
N MET A 90 3.61 3.30 -6.30
CA MET A 90 3.32 2.88 -7.69
C MET A 90 4.37 3.40 -8.69
N VAL A 91 4.85 4.63 -8.50
CA VAL A 91 5.87 5.24 -9.36
C VAL A 91 7.26 4.68 -9.10
N SER A 92 7.60 4.41 -7.84
CA SER A 92 8.97 4.07 -7.44
C SER A 92 9.24 2.56 -7.39
N LEU A 93 8.26 1.71 -7.07
CA LEU A 93 8.44 0.26 -6.98
C LEU A 93 8.94 -0.39 -8.28
N PRO A 94 8.40 -0.05 -9.47
CA PRO A 94 8.90 -0.62 -10.72
C PRO A 94 10.37 -0.30 -10.99
N ARG A 95 10.91 0.77 -10.44
CA ARG A 95 12.32 1.15 -10.63
C ARG A 95 13.30 0.24 -9.90
N VAL A 96 12.85 -0.39 -8.81
CA VAL A 96 13.66 -1.35 -8.05
C VAL A 96 13.38 -2.81 -8.43
N SER A 97 12.34 -3.06 -9.26
CA SER A 97 11.89 -4.41 -9.64
C SER A 97 12.29 -4.82 -11.05
N ALA A 98 12.33 -3.90 -11.99
CA ALA A 98 12.43 -4.21 -13.41
C ALA A 98 13.28 -3.19 -14.19
N PRO A 99 13.74 -3.52 -15.41
CA PRO A 99 14.37 -2.56 -16.29
C PRO A 99 13.47 -1.34 -16.56
N TRP A 100 14.08 -0.18 -16.62
CA TRP A 100 13.37 1.10 -16.68
C TRP A 100 12.38 1.24 -17.84
N HIS A 101 12.63 0.59 -18.98
CA HIS A 101 11.73 0.62 -20.15
C HIS A 101 10.37 -0.05 -19.87
N ARG A 102 10.26 -0.92 -18.87
CA ARG A 102 8.99 -1.55 -18.44
C ARG A 102 8.20 -0.72 -17.43
N TRP A 103 8.79 0.33 -16.91
CA TRP A 103 8.23 1.15 -15.85
C TRP A 103 6.80 1.65 -16.14
N SER A 104 6.60 2.30 -17.29
CA SER A 104 5.28 2.85 -17.65
C SER A 104 4.22 1.78 -17.94
N ALA A 105 4.64 0.62 -18.45
CA ALA A 105 3.75 -0.52 -18.68
C ALA A 105 3.26 -1.11 -17.34
N LEU A 106 4.17 -1.33 -16.39
CA LEU A 106 3.82 -1.84 -15.06
C LEU A 106 2.88 -0.89 -14.30
N MET A 107 3.15 0.41 -14.36
CA MET A 107 2.27 1.42 -13.74
C MET A 107 0.87 1.43 -14.36
N ARG A 108 0.76 1.39 -15.69
CA ARG A 108 -0.53 1.38 -16.38
C ARG A 108 -1.32 0.10 -16.05
N ALA A 109 -0.67 -1.05 -16.09
CA ALA A 109 -1.29 -2.31 -15.75
C ALA A 109 -1.79 -2.32 -14.30
N ALA A 110 -0.97 -1.89 -13.35
CA ALA A 110 -1.37 -1.80 -11.95
C ALA A 110 -2.52 -0.80 -11.72
N GLN A 111 -2.53 0.33 -12.43
CA GLN A 111 -3.63 1.29 -12.36
C GLN A 111 -4.92 0.70 -12.92
N GLN A 112 -4.87 -0.05 -14.02
CA GLN A 112 -6.04 -0.68 -14.63
C GLN A 112 -6.61 -1.79 -13.73
N ASP A 113 -5.77 -2.68 -13.26
CA ASP A 113 -6.18 -3.83 -12.43
C ASP A 113 -6.65 -3.41 -11.04
N GLY A 114 -6.01 -2.41 -10.44
CA GLY A 114 -6.33 -1.93 -9.10
C GLY A 114 -7.45 -0.90 -9.03
N ALA A 115 -7.91 -0.34 -10.17
CA ALA A 115 -8.95 0.69 -10.19
C ALA A 115 -10.33 0.19 -9.75
N PRO A 116 -10.75 -1.05 -10.03
CA PRO A 116 -12.05 -1.57 -9.63
C PRO A 116 -12.20 -1.82 -8.12
N ASP A 117 -11.12 -1.80 -7.34
CA ASP A 117 -11.20 -1.97 -5.89
C ASP A 117 -11.97 -0.81 -5.23
N PRO A 118 -12.82 -1.08 -4.22
CA PRO A 118 -13.54 -0.04 -3.49
C PRO A 118 -12.65 0.99 -2.79
N SER A 119 -11.44 0.59 -2.33
CA SER A 119 -10.44 1.52 -1.83
C SER A 119 -9.63 2.12 -2.97
N PRO A 120 -9.43 3.44 -3.01
CA PRO A 120 -8.60 4.06 -4.02
C PRO A 120 -7.11 3.68 -3.90
N ASN A 121 -6.72 3.02 -2.82
CA ASN A 121 -5.33 2.70 -2.49
C ASN A 121 -5.04 1.20 -2.47
N ALA A 122 -5.81 0.39 -1.75
CA ALA A 122 -5.53 -1.02 -1.51
C ALA A 122 -5.38 -1.82 -2.83
N GLY A 123 -6.34 -1.74 -3.73
CA GLY A 123 -6.25 -2.45 -5.02
C GLY A 123 -5.04 -2.04 -5.85
N ARG A 124 -4.63 -0.77 -5.79
CA ARG A 124 -3.47 -0.26 -6.54
C ARG A 124 -2.15 -0.67 -5.91
N SER A 125 -2.06 -0.70 -4.59
CA SER A 125 -0.88 -1.17 -3.88
C SER A 125 -0.67 -2.66 -4.12
N GLU A 126 -1.71 -3.47 -3.98
CA GLU A 126 -1.66 -4.90 -4.30
C GLU A 126 -1.28 -5.13 -5.79
N ALA A 127 -1.90 -4.40 -6.72
CA ALA A 127 -1.66 -4.54 -8.15
C ALA A 127 -0.21 -4.22 -8.55
N ILE A 128 0.38 -3.12 -8.06
CA ILE A 128 1.76 -2.78 -8.42
C ILE A 128 2.75 -3.82 -7.90
N TYR A 129 2.52 -4.37 -6.70
CA TYR A 129 3.31 -5.47 -6.17
C TYR A 129 3.12 -6.75 -6.97
N ALA A 130 1.87 -7.09 -7.35
CA ALA A 130 1.56 -8.25 -8.18
C ALA A 130 2.33 -8.22 -9.51
N HIS A 131 2.26 -7.10 -10.22
CA HIS A 131 2.97 -6.92 -11.49
C HIS A 131 4.50 -6.89 -11.33
N CYS A 132 5.02 -6.25 -10.27
CA CYS A 132 6.46 -6.18 -10.04
C CYS A 132 7.05 -7.52 -9.56
N ALA A 133 6.30 -8.30 -8.80
CA ALA A 133 6.72 -9.63 -8.33
C ALA A 133 6.41 -10.75 -9.33
N GLY A 134 5.62 -10.48 -10.39
CA GLY A 134 5.21 -11.47 -11.37
C GLY A 134 4.31 -12.56 -10.77
N VAL A 135 3.31 -12.15 -9.99
CA VAL A 135 2.40 -13.07 -9.29
C VAL A 135 0.96 -12.58 -9.39
N ARG A 136 0.01 -13.51 -9.53
CA ARG A 136 -1.42 -13.21 -9.56
C ARG A 136 -1.96 -13.05 -8.14
N LEU A 137 -2.67 -11.96 -7.87
CA LEU A 137 -3.35 -11.68 -6.61
C LEU A 137 -4.86 -11.45 -6.86
N GLY A 138 -5.63 -11.28 -5.79
CA GLY A 138 -7.08 -11.08 -5.88
C GLY A 138 -7.85 -12.37 -6.18
N GLY A 139 -9.03 -12.20 -6.79
CA GLY A 139 -9.96 -13.28 -7.06
C GLY A 139 -10.79 -13.69 -5.84
N ARG A 140 -11.23 -14.93 -5.82
CA ARG A 140 -12.17 -15.43 -4.79
C ARG A 140 -11.44 -15.79 -3.51
N ASN A 141 -11.69 -15.03 -2.44
CA ASN A 141 -11.12 -15.20 -1.11
C ASN A 141 -12.20 -15.59 -0.09
N ARG A 142 -11.83 -16.37 0.92
CA ARG A 142 -12.73 -16.80 2.00
C ARG A 142 -12.38 -16.08 3.30
N TYR A 143 -13.33 -15.31 3.82
CA TYR A 143 -13.23 -14.64 5.11
C TYR A 143 -14.21 -15.29 6.09
N GLY A 144 -13.72 -16.16 6.96
CA GLY A 144 -14.57 -16.96 7.85
C GLY A 144 -15.51 -17.88 7.06
N ALA A 145 -16.83 -17.64 7.15
CA ALA A 145 -17.86 -18.37 6.41
C ALA A 145 -18.23 -17.72 5.07
N THR A 146 -17.80 -16.48 4.81
CA THR A 146 -18.21 -15.67 3.65
C THR A 146 -17.16 -15.72 2.54
N TRP A 147 -17.61 -15.90 1.30
CA TRP A 147 -16.78 -15.74 0.11
C TRP A 147 -16.87 -14.31 -0.39
N VAL A 148 -15.72 -13.70 -0.64
CA VAL A 148 -15.61 -12.36 -1.23
C VAL A 148 -14.83 -12.47 -2.53
N GLU A 149 -15.34 -11.84 -3.57
CA GLU A 149 -14.68 -11.77 -4.87
C GLU A 149 -14.01 -10.40 -5.01
N LYS A 150 -12.69 -10.42 -5.14
CA LYS A 150 -11.86 -9.23 -5.42
C LYS A 150 -11.47 -9.21 -6.90
N PRO A 151 -11.19 -8.04 -7.49
CA PRO A 151 -10.59 -7.97 -8.82
C PRO A 151 -9.34 -8.85 -8.93
N LEU A 152 -9.14 -9.49 -10.07
CA LEU A 152 -7.91 -10.19 -10.37
C LEU A 152 -6.82 -9.18 -10.72
N LEU A 153 -5.66 -9.31 -10.10
CA LEU A 153 -4.51 -8.46 -10.29
C LEU A 153 -3.40 -9.28 -10.93
N ALA A 154 -2.83 -8.78 -12.03
CA ALA A 154 -1.84 -9.48 -12.85
C ALA A 154 -2.34 -10.89 -13.26
N ALA A 155 -3.54 -10.96 -13.86
CA ALA A 155 -4.27 -12.21 -14.12
C ALA A 155 -3.46 -13.26 -14.90
N ASP A 156 -2.56 -12.83 -15.78
CA ASP A 156 -1.71 -13.69 -16.61
C ASP A 156 -0.52 -14.32 -15.86
N GLN A 157 -0.30 -13.92 -14.60
CA GLN A 157 0.81 -14.38 -13.78
C GLN A 157 0.42 -15.64 -12.98
N PRO A 158 1.42 -16.45 -12.54
CA PRO A 158 1.17 -17.64 -11.75
C PRO A 158 0.59 -17.31 -10.35
N GLU A 159 -0.06 -18.31 -9.75
CA GLU A 159 -0.51 -18.25 -8.35
C GLU A 159 0.68 -18.01 -7.40
N PRO A 160 0.44 -17.32 -6.26
CA PRO A 160 1.50 -17.05 -5.29
C PRO A 160 2.05 -18.34 -4.67
N ASN A 161 3.35 -18.38 -4.60
CA ASN A 161 4.11 -19.38 -3.87
C ASN A 161 4.99 -18.71 -2.81
N ARG A 162 5.75 -19.48 -2.05
CA ARG A 162 6.67 -18.94 -1.03
C ARG A 162 7.68 -17.96 -1.62
N GLN A 163 8.21 -18.28 -2.79
CA GLN A 163 9.21 -17.44 -3.47
C GLN A 163 8.63 -16.08 -3.89
N ALA A 164 7.35 -16.04 -4.29
CA ALA A 164 6.65 -14.80 -4.61
C ALA A 164 6.54 -13.88 -3.39
N ILE A 165 6.20 -14.43 -2.21
CA ILE A 165 6.16 -13.67 -0.94
C ILE A 165 7.56 -13.13 -0.61
N GLU A 166 8.60 -13.95 -0.71
CA GLU A 166 9.98 -13.51 -0.48
C GLU A 166 10.38 -12.38 -1.46
N THR A 167 9.91 -12.46 -2.71
CA THR A 167 10.15 -11.42 -3.72
C THR A 167 9.45 -10.11 -3.32
N ILE A 168 8.19 -10.16 -2.91
CA ILE A 168 7.44 -8.98 -2.42
C ILE A 168 8.19 -8.31 -1.26
N LEU A 169 8.63 -9.10 -0.27
CA LEU A 169 9.38 -8.57 0.87
C LEU A 169 10.73 -7.96 0.45
N LYS A 170 11.48 -8.61 -0.46
CA LYS A 170 12.72 -8.05 -1.00
C LYS A 170 12.50 -6.74 -1.76
N LEU A 171 11.42 -6.65 -2.55
CA LEU A 171 11.05 -5.42 -3.24
C LEU A 171 10.71 -4.30 -2.26
N THR A 172 9.99 -4.62 -1.20
CA THR A 172 9.68 -3.67 -0.11
C THR A 172 10.95 -3.12 0.52
N ILE A 173 11.90 -4.00 0.89
CA ILE A 173 13.18 -3.58 1.48
C ILE A 173 13.99 -2.70 0.51
N ARG A 174 14.09 -3.10 -0.77
CA ARG A 174 14.82 -2.30 -1.77
C ARG A 174 14.20 -0.91 -1.94
N LEU A 175 12.88 -0.84 -2.00
CA LEU A 175 12.17 0.43 -2.12
C LEU A 175 12.33 1.28 -0.87
N GLN A 176 12.26 0.68 0.32
CA GLN A 176 12.49 1.37 1.59
C GLN A 176 13.89 1.99 1.63
N LEU A 177 14.93 1.23 1.25
CA LEU A 177 16.29 1.75 1.19
C LEU A 177 16.41 2.92 0.20
N LEU A 178 15.78 2.82 -0.98
CA LEU A 178 15.75 3.91 -1.94
C LEU A 178 15.10 5.17 -1.34
N TRP A 179 13.97 5.05 -0.67
CA TRP A 179 13.29 6.19 -0.05
C TRP A 179 14.14 6.80 1.08
N ILE A 180 14.75 5.99 1.92
CA ILE A 180 15.63 6.48 3.01
C ILE A 180 16.82 7.26 2.44
N VAL A 181 17.45 6.75 1.38
CA VAL A 181 18.58 7.44 0.72
C VAL A 181 18.11 8.78 0.12
N LEU A 182 16.98 8.79 -0.60
CA LEU A 182 16.45 10.01 -1.20
C LEU A 182 16.07 11.05 -0.12
N LEU A 183 15.47 10.62 0.98
CA LEU A 183 15.14 11.50 2.10
C LEU A 183 16.39 12.00 2.84
N GLY A 184 17.41 11.15 2.99
CA GLY A 184 18.69 11.56 3.57
C GLY A 184 19.47 12.59 2.74
N LEU A 185 19.31 12.56 1.41
CA LEU A 185 19.92 13.54 0.51
C LEU A 185 19.22 14.93 0.55
N THR A 186 18.03 15.00 1.12
CA THR A 186 17.26 16.24 1.26
C THR A 186 17.43 16.93 2.62
N GLN A 187 18.18 16.33 3.53
CA GLN A 187 18.49 16.88 4.87
C GLN A 187 19.73 17.76 4.83
#